data_3a517437f25cf1214a9fcad706901164
#
_entry.id   3a517437f25cf1214a9fcad706901164
#
_cell.length_a   1.000
_cell.length_b   1.000
_cell.length_c   1.000
_cell.angle_alpha   90.00
_cell.angle_beta   90.00
_cell.angle_gamma   90.00
#
_symmetry.space_group_name_H-M   'P 1'
#
loop_
_entity.id
_entity.type
_entity.pdbx_description
1 polymer ?
#
loop_
_entity_poly.entity_id
_entity_poly.type
_entity_poly.pdbx_seq_one_letter_code
_entity_poly.pdbx_strand_id
1 'polypeptide(L)'
;WSQAAFWLVAGTLSRQITCTGLNRDSLQGDMVVADIINRMGGKITCDAEGNHTASSASTNGVVIDAADCPDIIPVLTVLAAVSEGTTEIINAGRLRIKECDRLAAMTSELNKLGAAVTELSDGLIIKGRPEGLQGGCVDSWNDHRIAMSLAVASLVCKKAVIISGSECVQKSYPE
;
A
#
# COMPACT_ATOMS: atom_id res chain seq x y z
N TRP A 1 -1.77 0.94 13.60
CA TRP A 1 -2.07 1.59 12.32
C TRP A 1 -1.30 0.98 11.15
N SER A 2 -0.03 0.66 11.30
CA SER A 2 0.78 0.08 10.21
C SER A 2 0.15 -1.20 9.61
N GLN A 3 -0.44 -2.06 10.44
CA GLN A 3 -1.13 -3.28 9.97
C GLN A 3 -2.51 -2.95 9.39
N ALA A 4 -3.24 -2.01 10.00
CA ALA A 4 -4.55 -1.59 9.51
C ALA A 4 -4.49 -0.98 8.10
N ALA A 5 -3.36 -0.35 7.73
CA ALA A 5 -3.16 0.24 6.41
C ALA A 5 -3.40 -0.76 5.27
N PHE A 6 -2.96 -2.02 5.42
CA PHE A 6 -3.19 -3.07 4.41
C PHE A 6 -4.67 -3.37 4.23
N TRP A 7 -5.43 -3.44 5.32
CA TRP A 7 -6.86 -3.70 5.30
C TRP A 7 -7.67 -2.51 4.78
N LEU A 8 -7.27 -1.28 5.14
CA LEU A 8 -7.93 -0.07 4.63
C LEU A 8 -7.72 0.09 3.12
N VAL A 9 -6.51 -0.17 2.62
CA VAL A 9 -6.25 -0.20 1.17
C VAL A 9 -7.01 -1.33 0.50
N ALA A 10 -7.00 -2.55 1.05
CA ALA A 10 -7.76 -3.68 0.52
C ALA A 10 -9.27 -3.38 0.45
N GLY A 11 -9.82 -2.71 1.48
CA GLY A 11 -11.21 -2.27 1.50
C GLY A 11 -11.53 -1.24 0.43
N THR A 12 -10.60 -0.30 0.18
CA THR A 12 -10.73 0.71 -0.88
C THR A 12 -10.69 0.06 -2.27
N LEU A 13 -9.88 -0.98 -2.46
CA LEU A 13 -9.69 -1.64 -3.74
C LEU A 13 -10.77 -2.68 -4.08
N SER A 14 -11.45 -3.27 -3.09
CA SER A 14 -12.31 -4.43 -3.35
C SER A 14 -13.72 -4.28 -2.77
N ARG A 15 -13.86 -4.47 -1.48
CA ARG A 15 -15.15 -4.45 -0.76
C ARG A 15 -14.98 -3.80 0.59
N GLN A 16 -16.10 -3.46 1.24
CA GLN A 16 -16.06 -2.85 2.56
C GLN A 16 -15.30 -3.71 3.59
N ILE A 17 -14.35 -3.07 4.28
CA ILE A 17 -13.60 -3.66 5.41
C ILE A 17 -13.63 -2.66 6.57
N THR A 18 -13.96 -3.15 7.76
CA THR A 18 -13.91 -2.37 9.00
C THR A 18 -12.77 -2.84 9.88
N CYS A 19 -11.89 -1.93 10.26
CA CYS A 19 -10.82 -2.13 11.23
C CYS A 19 -11.28 -1.62 12.59
N THR A 20 -11.26 -2.47 13.60
CA THR A 20 -11.63 -2.15 14.99
C THR A 20 -10.40 -2.07 15.90
N GLY A 21 -10.54 -1.44 17.06
CA GLY A 21 -9.45 -1.37 18.05
C GLY A 21 -8.32 -0.43 17.70
N LEU A 22 -8.52 0.49 16.76
CA LEU A 22 -7.52 1.51 16.39
C LEU A 22 -7.55 2.66 17.40
N ASN A 23 -6.37 2.96 17.99
CA ASN A 23 -6.25 4.10 18.88
C ASN A 23 -6.25 5.40 18.07
N ARG A 24 -7.24 6.27 18.34
CA ARG A 24 -7.38 7.59 17.71
C ARG A 24 -6.33 8.61 18.17
N ASP A 25 -5.82 8.44 19.39
CA ASP A 25 -4.81 9.32 19.98
C ASP A 25 -3.39 8.75 19.78
N SER A 26 -3.22 7.89 18.77
CA SER A 26 -1.94 7.28 18.45
C SER A 26 -0.95 8.33 17.96
N LEU A 27 0.29 8.24 18.46
CA LEU A 27 1.41 9.04 17.97
C LEU A 27 2.14 8.39 16.77
N GLN A 28 1.62 7.28 16.24
CA GLN A 28 2.20 6.65 15.06
C GLN A 28 1.95 7.50 13.81
N GLY A 29 3.00 7.83 13.07
CA GLY A 29 2.88 8.56 11.80
C GLY A 29 1.99 7.83 10.77
N ASP A 30 1.93 6.50 10.84
CA ASP A 30 1.10 5.67 9.96
C ASP A 30 -0.42 5.91 10.11
N MET A 31 -0.87 6.60 11.16
CA MET A 31 -2.27 7.00 11.31
C MET A 31 -2.77 7.87 10.14
N VAL A 32 -1.89 8.57 9.48
CA VAL A 32 -2.19 9.41 8.31
C VAL A 32 -2.73 8.63 7.10
N VAL A 33 -2.67 7.29 7.13
CA VAL A 33 -3.16 6.43 6.03
C VAL A 33 -4.62 6.74 5.64
N ALA A 34 -5.50 6.96 6.62
CA ALA A 34 -6.90 7.27 6.36
C ALA A 34 -7.05 8.62 5.61
N ASP A 35 -6.29 9.62 6.01
CA ASP A 35 -6.30 10.94 5.37
C ASP A 35 -5.71 10.87 3.96
N ILE A 36 -4.64 10.11 3.76
CA ILE A 36 -4.05 9.91 2.44
C ILE A 36 -5.06 9.24 1.50
N ILE A 37 -5.69 8.13 1.93
CA ILE A 37 -6.68 7.43 1.12
C ILE A 37 -7.86 8.36 0.78
N ASN A 38 -8.36 9.16 1.74
CA ASN A 38 -9.44 10.11 1.50
C ASN A 38 -9.02 11.24 0.53
N ARG A 39 -7.79 11.76 0.63
CA ARG A 39 -7.23 12.73 -0.34
C ARG A 39 -7.13 12.15 -1.74
N MET A 40 -6.86 10.87 -1.86
CA MET A 40 -6.89 10.13 -3.14
C MET A 40 -8.30 9.96 -3.70
N GLY A 41 -9.35 10.31 -2.95
CA GLY A 41 -10.76 10.10 -3.35
C GLY A 41 -11.37 8.82 -2.80
N GLY A 42 -10.65 8.09 -1.97
CA GLY A 42 -11.15 6.91 -1.25
C GLY A 42 -12.24 7.29 -0.24
N LYS A 43 -12.84 6.27 0.37
CA LYS A 43 -13.95 6.44 1.34
C LYS A 43 -13.61 5.73 2.63
N ILE A 44 -12.87 6.42 3.50
CA ILE A 44 -12.61 5.97 4.87
C ILE A 44 -13.50 6.78 5.81
N THR A 45 -14.36 6.11 6.57
CA THR A 45 -15.19 6.72 7.62
C THR A 45 -14.77 6.19 8.98
N CYS A 46 -15.00 6.99 10.03
CA CYS A 46 -14.75 6.60 11.41
C CYS A 46 -16.04 6.79 12.21
N ASP A 47 -16.49 5.74 12.90
CA ASP A 47 -17.68 5.80 13.75
C ASP A 47 -17.38 6.37 15.15
N ALA A 48 -18.41 6.44 16.00
CA ALA A 48 -18.29 6.94 17.36
C ALA A 48 -17.40 6.06 18.25
N GLU A 49 -17.37 4.75 17.97
CA GLU A 49 -16.56 3.75 18.67
C GLU A 49 -15.09 3.73 18.23
N GLY A 50 -14.73 4.47 17.16
CA GLY A 50 -13.37 4.53 16.63
C GLY A 50 -13.05 3.46 15.58
N ASN A 51 -14.05 2.76 15.09
CA ASN A 51 -13.85 1.81 14.02
C ASN A 51 -13.70 2.55 12.69
N HIS A 52 -12.70 2.16 11.90
CA HIS A 52 -12.44 2.75 10.59
C HIS A 52 -12.92 1.81 9.50
N THR A 53 -13.84 2.29 8.68
CA THR A 53 -14.42 1.52 7.58
C THR A 53 -13.95 2.08 6.24
N ALA A 54 -13.24 1.26 5.49
CA ALA A 54 -12.90 1.50 4.09
C ALA A 54 -13.98 0.92 3.18
N SER A 55 -14.41 1.68 2.18
CA SER A 55 -15.36 1.23 1.16
C SER A 55 -14.75 1.38 -0.23
N SER A 56 -15.13 0.48 -1.15
CA SER A 56 -14.65 0.52 -2.53
C SER A 56 -14.89 1.88 -3.18
N ALA A 57 -13.84 2.43 -3.77
CA ALA A 57 -13.89 3.74 -4.44
C ALA A 57 -12.83 3.83 -5.54
N SER A 58 -13.12 4.62 -6.57
CA SER A 58 -12.10 5.06 -7.53
C SER A 58 -11.20 6.09 -6.85
N THR A 59 -9.92 6.00 -7.09
CA THR A 59 -8.92 6.89 -6.50
C THR A 59 -8.10 7.62 -7.56
N ASN A 60 -7.51 8.74 -7.19
CA ASN A 60 -6.72 9.62 -8.06
C ASN A 60 -5.31 9.77 -7.52
N GLY A 61 -4.37 10.05 -8.41
CA GLY A 61 -3.00 10.35 -8.06
C GLY A 61 -2.89 11.62 -7.20
N VAL A 62 -1.97 11.57 -6.22
CA VAL A 62 -1.66 12.68 -5.31
C VAL A 62 -0.16 12.69 -5.00
N VAL A 63 0.32 13.76 -4.37
CA VAL A 63 1.64 13.77 -3.75
C VAL A 63 1.53 13.21 -2.32
N ILE A 64 2.39 12.23 -1.99
CA ILE A 64 2.48 11.59 -0.67
C ILE A 64 3.87 11.87 -0.09
N ASP A 65 3.93 12.53 1.06
CA ASP A 65 5.16 12.71 1.82
C ASP A 65 5.37 11.49 2.74
N ALA A 66 6.49 10.78 2.55
CA ALA A 66 6.82 9.55 3.27
C ALA A 66 7.65 9.78 4.54
N ALA A 67 8.03 11.02 4.85
CA ALA A 67 8.99 11.33 5.91
C ALA A 67 8.60 10.70 7.26
N ASP A 68 7.33 10.81 7.66
CA ASP A 68 6.83 10.37 8.96
C ASP A 68 6.03 9.05 8.91
N CYS A 69 5.75 8.51 7.71
CA CYS A 69 4.95 7.31 7.52
C CYS A 69 5.55 6.27 6.56
N PRO A 70 6.88 5.98 6.66
CA PRO A 70 7.55 5.11 5.68
C PRO A 70 6.98 3.70 5.62
N ASP A 71 6.37 3.22 6.69
CA ASP A 71 5.93 1.84 6.81
C ASP A 71 4.62 1.53 6.06
N ILE A 72 3.82 2.53 5.73
CA ILE A 72 2.60 2.38 4.92
C ILE A 72 2.82 2.66 3.43
N ILE A 73 4.00 3.17 3.05
CA ILE A 73 4.30 3.50 1.65
C ILE A 73 4.19 2.30 0.70
N PRO A 74 4.70 1.09 1.04
CA PRO A 74 4.56 -0.05 0.14
C PRO A 74 3.10 -0.33 -0.26
N VAL A 75 2.17 -0.36 0.68
CA VAL A 75 0.76 -0.62 0.36
C VAL A 75 0.07 0.57 -0.31
N LEU A 76 0.45 1.81 0.00
CA LEU A 76 -0.03 2.99 -0.72
C LEU A 76 0.46 3.03 -2.17
N THR A 77 1.66 2.49 -2.45
CA THR A 77 2.15 2.34 -3.83
C THR A 77 1.25 1.38 -4.64
N VAL A 78 0.69 0.35 -4.00
CA VAL A 78 -0.30 -0.54 -4.64
C VAL A 78 -1.58 0.22 -4.98
N LEU A 79 -2.11 1.03 -4.06
CA LEU A 79 -3.29 1.86 -4.32
C LEU A 79 -3.03 2.82 -5.47
N ALA A 80 -1.89 3.52 -5.44
CA ALA A 80 -1.46 4.44 -6.48
C ALA A 80 -1.32 3.75 -7.86
N ALA A 81 -0.87 2.50 -7.89
CA ALA A 81 -0.67 1.75 -9.13
C ALA A 81 -1.97 1.50 -9.93
N VAL A 82 -3.14 1.61 -9.28
CA VAL A 82 -4.46 1.47 -9.93
C VAL A 82 -5.35 2.71 -9.80
N SER A 83 -4.81 3.82 -9.32
CA SER A 83 -5.49 5.12 -9.28
C SER A 83 -5.48 5.80 -10.65
N GLU A 84 -6.36 6.76 -10.89
CA GLU A 84 -6.27 7.62 -12.07
C GLU A 84 -5.13 8.63 -11.93
N GLY A 85 -4.43 8.92 -13.02
CA GLY A 85 -3.37 9.93 -13.06
C GLY A 85 -2.04 9.45 -12.50
N THR A 86 -1.30 10.36 -11.87
CA THR A 86 0.06 10.11 -11.38
C THR A 86 0.16 10.41 -9.89
N THR A 87 0.72 9.48 -9.14
CA THR A 87 1.12 9.70 -7.73
C THR A 87 2.62 9.92 -7.66
N GLU A 88 3.04 10.89 -6.88
CA GLU A 88 4.43 11.12 -6.53
C GLU A 88 4.63 10.85 -5.05
N ILE A 89 5.58 9.97 -4.71
CA ILE A 89 6.01 9.72 -3.33
C ILE A 89 7.34 10.41 -3.13
N ILE A 90 7.42 11.29 -2.13
CA ILE A 90 8.59 12.12 -1.84
C ILE A 90 9.11 11.85 -0.43
N ASN A 91 10.35 12.27 -0.12
CA ASN A 91 10.98 12.14 1.19
C ASN A 91 11.03 10.67 1.68
N ALA A 92 11.27 9.75 0.77
CA ALA A 92 11.13 8.30 0.99
C ALA A 92 12.49 7.59 1.19
N GLY A 93 13.60 8.31 1.33
CA GLY A 93 14.95 7.73 1.43
C GLY A 93 15.11 6.74 2.59
N ARG A 94 14.34 6.91 3.69
CA ARG A 94 14.33 5.96 4.82
C ARG A 94 13.86 4.55 4.43
N LEU A 95 13.14 4.39 3.32
CA LEU A 95 12.67 3.09 2.84
C LEU A 95 13.82 2.23 2.31
N ARG A 96 14.96 2.84 1.94
CA ARG A 96 16.12 2.11 1.41
C ARG A 96 16.89 1.32 2.47
N ILE A 97 16.76 1.72 3.74
CA ILE A 97 17.51 1.14 4.87
C ILE A 97 16.58 0.39 5.85
N LYS A 98 15.47 -0.13 5.34
CA LYS A 98 14.56 -0.99 6.09
C LYS A 98 15.01 -2.46 5.98
N GLU A 99 14.10 -3.45 6.13
CA GLU A 99 14.41 -4.87 5.99
C GLU A 99 14.99 -5.21 4.61
N CYS A 100 14.59 -4.47 3.60
CA CYS A 100 15.17 -4.42 2.26
C CYS A 100 15.13 -2.98 1.73
N ASP A 101 15.69 -2.72 0.54
CA ASP A 101 15.41 -1.47 -0.18
C ASP A 101 13.98 -1.53 -0.73
N ARG A 102 13.03 -0.96 0.04
CA ARG A 102 11.60 -1.00 -0.30
C ARG A 102 11.25 -0.20 -1.55
N LEU A 103 12.02 0.84 -1.91
CA LEU A 103 11.79 1.59 -3.16
C LEU A 103 12.11 0.70 -4.36
N ALA A 104 13.27 0.06 -4.33
CA ALA A 104 13.68 -0.89 -5.37
C ALA A 104 12.74 -2.09 -5.45
N ALA A 105 12.37 -2.67 -4.30
CA ALA A 105 11.46 -3.83 -4.23
C ALA A 105 10.09 -3.51 -4.82
N MET A 106 9.43 -2.44 -4.38
CA MET A 106 8.11 -2.08 -4.89
C MET A 106 8.14 -1.72 -6.37
N THR A 107 9.19 -1.04 -6.84
CA THR A 107 9.38 -0.75 -8.26
C THR A 107 9.52 -2.03 -9.08
N SER A 108 10.41 -2.92 -8.65
CA SER A 108 10.64 -4.20 -9.35
C SER A 108 9.37 -5.05 -9.39
N GLU A 109 8.77 -5.30 -8.23
CA GLU A 109 7.71 -6.30 -8.11
C GLU A 109 6.38 -5.83 -8.70
N LEU A 110 6.00 -4.55 -8.51
CA LEU A 110 4.78 -4.03 -9.13
C LEU A 110 4.90 -3.94 -10.66
N ASN A 111 6.08 -3.59 -11.19
CA ASN A 111 6.29 -3.58 -12.64
C ASN A 111 6.19 -4.98 -13.25
N LYS A 112 6.60 -6.05 -12.56
CA LYS A 112 6.35 -7.44 -12.98
C LYS A 112 4.85 -7.75 -13.07
N LEU A 113 4.04 -7.14 -12.20
CA LEU A 113 2.58 -7.26 -12.24
C LEU A 113 1.92 -6.36 -13.30
N GLY A 114 2.70 -5.58 -14.05
CA GLY A 114 2.21 -4.70 -15.12
C GLY A 114 1.88 -3.28 -14.68
N ALA A 115 2.33 -2.85 -13.50
CA ALA A 115 2.25 -1.44 -13.08
C ALA A 115 3.23 -0.55 -13.89
N ALA A 116 3.22 0.74 -13.61
CA ALA A 116 4.13 1.73 -14.20
C ALA A 116 4.76 2.58 -13.09
N VAL A 117 5.68 1.98 -12.36
CA VAL A 117 6.42 2.60 -11.26
C VAL A 117 7.82 2.97 -11.73
N THR A 118 8.22 4.20 -11.47
CA THR A 118 9.58 4.72 -11.71
C THR A 118 10.22 5.05 -10.37
N GLU A 119 11.38 4.45 -10.12
CA GLU A 119 12.16 4.72 -8.92
C GLU A 119 12.95 6.02 -9.07
N LEU A 120 12.93 6.84 -8.01
CA LEU A 120 13.78 8.02 -7.84
C LEU A 120 14.78 7.78 -6.71
N SER A 121 15.78 8.65 -6.57
CA SER A 121 16.75 8.57 -5.46
C SER A 121 16.10 8.62 -4.08
N ASP A 122 15.04 9.39 -3.92
CA ASP A 122 14.32 9.65 -2.66
C ASP A 122 12.79 9.53 -2.81
N GLY A 123 12.31 8.66 -3.70
CA GLY A 123 10.88 8.54 -3.92
C GLY A 123 10.49 7.63 -5.08
N LEU A 124 9.22 7.72 -5.45
CA LEU A 124 8.62 6.98 -6.56
C LEU A 124 7.71 7.89 -7.38
N ILE A 125 7.65 7.66 -8.69
CA ILE A 125 6.59 8.16 -9.56
C ILE A 125 5.77 6.97 -10.04
N ILE A 126 4.46 7.01 -9.79
CA ILE A 126 3.55 5.92 -10.14
C ILE A 126 2.51 6.46 -11.12
N LYS A 127 2.52 5.96 -12.36
CA LYS A 127 1.45 6.21 -13.33
C LYS A 127 0.39 5.13 -13.15
N GLY A 128 -0.77 5.53 -12.67
CA GLY A 128 -1.83 4.59 -12.32
C GLY A 128 -2.45 3.89 -13.55
N ARG A 129 -3.01 2.73 -13.30
CA ARG A 129 -3.68 1.86 -14.28
C ARG A 129 -5.04 1.43 -13.73
N PRO A 130 -6.09 2.27 -13.83
CA PRO A 130 -7.41 2.00 -13.27
C PRO A 130 -8.06 0.70 -13.79
N GLU A 131 -7.59 0.20 -14.95
CA GLU A 131 -8.00 -1.07 -15.54
C GLU A 131 -7.47 -2.29 -14.77
N GLY A 132 -6.63 -2.09 -13.75
CA GLY A 132 -6.02 -3.14 -12.94
C GLY A 132 -4.70 -3.66 -13.51
N LEU A 133 -4.08 -4.57 -12.76
CA LEU A 133 -2.79 -5.17 -13.06
C LEU A 133 -2.94 -6.53 -13.71
N GLN A 134 -1.82 -7.10 -14.23
CA GLN A 134 -1.86 -8.37 -14.96
C GLN A 134 -1.80 -9.59 -14.03
N GLY A 135 -1.00 -9.54 -12.98
CA GLY A 135 -0.62 -10.69 -12.16
C GLY A 135 0.67 -11.35 -12.65
N GLY A 136 1.16 -12.33 -11.90
CA GLY A 136 2.42 -13.03 -12.19
C GLY A 136 3.18 -13.49 -10.96
N CYS A 137 4.46 -13.81 -11.13
CA CYS A 137 5.35 -14.24 -10.06
C CYS A 137 6.18 -13.05 -9.55
N VAL A 138 6.18 -12.88 -8.23
CA VAL A 138 6.88 -11.79 -7.52
C VAL A 138 7.61 -12.32 -6.30
N ASP A 139 8.52 -11.54 -5.76
CA ASP A 139 9.33 -11.89 -4.59
C ASP A 139 9.05 -10.95 -3.42
N SER A 140 9.02 -11.48 -2.21
CA SER A 140 8.83 -10.72 -0.98
C SER A 140 10.04 -9.89 -0.56
N TRP A 141 11.22 -10.12 -1.15
CA TRP A 141 12.50 -9.55 -0.71
C TRP A 141 12.79 -9.81 0.77
N ASN A 142 12.24 -10.92 1.32
CA ASN A 142 12.30 -11.25 2.75
C ASN A 142 11.79 -10.11 3.68
N ASP A 143 10.88 -9.28 3.17
CA ASP A 143 10.24 -8.18 3.88
C ASP A 143 8.73 -8.40 3.94
N HIS A 144 8.21 -8.52 5.16
CA HIS A 144 6.79 -8.76 5.42
C HIS A 144 5.87 -7.68 4.83
N ARG A 145 6.31 -6.41 4.76
CA ARG A 145 5.52 -5.32 4.19
C ARG A 145 5.45 -5.40 2.67
N ILE A 146 6.52 -5.85 2.03
CA ILE A 146 6.52 -6.13 0.59
C ILE A 146 5.57 -7.30 0.31
N ALA A 147 5.72 -8.42 1.02
CA ALA A 147 4.84 -9.59 0.84
C ALA A 147 3.37 -9.24 1.02
N MET A 148 3.01 -8.52 2.11
CA MET A 148 1.64 -8.11 2.39
C MET A 148 1.10 -7.10 1.36
N SER A 149 1.93 -6.17 0.87
CA SER A 149 1.54 -5.24 -0.21
C SER A 149 1.24 -5.97 -1.51
N LEU A 150 2.06 -6.96 -1.86
CA LEU A 150 1.85 -7.79 -3.05
C LEU A 150 0.61 -8.69 -2.92
N ALA A 151 0.30 -9.15 -1.70
CA ALA A 151 -0.96 -9.85 -1.42
C ALA A 151 -2.17 -8.91 -1.63
N VAL A 152 -2.10 -7.65 -1.20
CA VAL A 152 -3.14 -6.65 -1.48
C VAL A 152 -3.22 -6.35 -2.97
N ALA A 153 -2.09 -6.26 -3.69
CA ALA A 153 -2.06 -6.05 -5.14
C ALA A 153 -2.78 -7.16 -5.91
N SER A 154 -2.80 -8.39 -5.38
CA SER A 154 -3.50 -9.52 -6.03
C SER A 154 -5.01 -9.26 -6.21
N LEU A 155 -5.62 -8.42 -5.36
CA LEU A 155 -7.04 -8.07 -5.43
C LEU A 155 -7.42 -7.31 -6.71
N VAL A 156 -6.44 -6.66 -7.35
CA VAL A 156 -6.63 -5.86 -8.56
C VAL A 156 -5.93 -6.47 -9.79
N CYS A 157 -5.42 -7.70 -9.65
CA CYS A 157 -4.79 -8.44 -10.73
C CYS A 157 -5.79 -9.29 -11.50
N LYS A 158 -5.65 -9.34 -12.83
CA LYS A 158 -6.48 -10.16 -13.74
C LYS A 158 -6.15 -11.64 -13.67
N LYS A 159 -4.94 -12.00 -13.24
CA LYS A 159 -4.43 -13.36 -13.10
C LYS A 159 -3.88 -13.57 -11.70
N ALA A 160 -3.66 -14.81 -11.32
CA ALA A 160 -3.07 -15.16 -10.03
C ALA A 160 -1.70 -14.47 -9.80
N VAL A 161 -1.44 -14.13 -8.56
CA VAL A 161 -0.13 -13.65 -8.09
C VAL A 161 0.49 -14.74 -7.23
N ILE A 162 1.73 -15.11 -7.55
CA ILE A 162 2.53 -16.06 -6.78
C ILE A 162 3.63 -15.27 -6.09
N ILE A 163 3.66 -15.30 -4.77
CA ILE A 163 4.63 -14.55 -3.95
C ILE A 163 5.65 -15.53 -3.36
N SER A 164 6.91 -15.43 -3.80
CA SER A 164 8.01 -16.20 -3.22
C SER A 164 8.45 -15.59 -1.89
N GLY A 165 8.87 -16.43 -0.92
CA GLY A 165 9.36 -15.98 0.37
C GLY A 165 8.27 -15.37 1.28
N SER A 166 7.00 -15.76 1.10
CA SER A 166 5.88 -15.19 1.86
C SER A 166 5.89 -15.53 3.34
N GLU A 167 6.67 -16.51 3.79
CA GLU A 167 6.86 -16.90 5.20
C GLU A 167 7.42 -15.76 6.06
N CYS A 168 8.05 -14.75 5.48
CA CYS A 168 8.51 -13.55 6.19
C CYS A 168 7.36 -12.78 6.86
N VAL A 169 6.10 -13.01 6.44
CA VAL A 169 4.91 -12.39 7.05
C VAL A 169 4.72 -12.82 8.51
N GLN A 170 5.21 -13.98 8.92
CA GLN A 170 5.14 -14.46 10.31
C GLN A 170 5.75 -13.47 11.32
N LYS A 171 6.64 -12.58 10.89
CA LYS A 171 7.15 -11.48 11.72
C LYS A 171 6.05 -10.55 12.27
N SER A 172 5.00 -10.31 11.49
CA SER A 172 3.93 -9.34 11.79
C SER A 172 2.60 -9.99 12.09
N TYR A 173 2.37 -11.18 11.57
CA TYR A 173 1.17 -12.00 11.77
C TYR A 173 1.61 -13.42 12.14
N PRO A 174 2.13 -13.64 13.36
CA PRO A 174 2.37 -15.00 13.86
C PRO A 174 1.03 -15.73 14.00
N GLU A 175 1.03 -17.04 13.72
CA GLU A 175 -0.12 -17.93 13.96
C GLU A 175 -0.46 -18.04 15.46
#